data_29ff892dd82649fd87042330596bbc30
#
_entry.id   29ff892dd82649fd87042330596bbc30
#
_cell.length_a   1.000
_cell.length_b   1.000
_cell.length_c   1.000
_cell.angle_alpha   90.00
_cell.angle_beta   90.00
_cell.angle_gamma   90.00
#
_symmetry.space_group_name_H-M   'P 1'
#
loop_
_entity.id
_entity.type
_entity.pdbx_description
1 polymer ?
#
loop_
_entity_poly.entity_id
_entity_poly.type
_entity_poly.pdbx_seq_one_letter_code
_entity_poly.pdbx_strand_id
1 'polypeptide(L)'
;MTTAERAAAPLVPNLPARQPDAPGQFFFGDARRIETVLAQSGWCGIDVRPIDVECTLPERELIGHFSRLGPLGQLFGDLDDATRARVVDTVRAAFAPYVHGAEVRFTAACWLVGARAPAKWSKRKEAAGV
;
A
#
# COMPACT_ATOMS: atom_id res chain seq x y z
N MET A 1 -4.32 0.48 5.74
CA MET A 1 -5.24 0.66 4.60
C MET A 1 -6.32 -0.40 4.51
N THR A 2 -5.98 -1.69 4.57
CA THR A 2 -6.98 -2.76 4.61
C THR A 2 -7.96 -2.67 5.78
N THR A 3 -7.53 -2.13 6.92
CA THR A 3 -8.39 -1.91 8.10
C THR A 3 -9.52 -0.93 7.79
N ALA A 4 -9.22 0.21 7.16
CA ALA A 4 -10.24 1.22 6.78
C ALA A 4 -11.24 0.63 5.78
N GLU A 5 -10.77 -0.05 4.75
CA GLU A 5 -11.64 -0.67 3.74
C GLU A 5 -12.55 -1.74 4.32
N ARG A 6 -12.01 -2.63 5.17
CA ARG A 6 -12.83 -3.65 5.85
C ARG A 6 -13.88 -3.06 6.76
N ALA A 7 -13.54 -2.00 7.48
CA ALA A 7 -14.49 -1.31 8.36
C ALA A 7 -15.60 -0.58 7.56
N ALA A 8 -15.24 0.05 6.44
CA ALA A 8 -16.17 0.80 5.60
C ALA A 8 -17.05 -0.08 4.70
N ALA A 9 -16.63 -1.30 4.36
CA ALA A 9 -17.31 -2.15 3.40
C ALA A 9 -18.82 -2.34 3.65
N PRO A 10 -19.32 -2.58 4.88
CA PRO A 10 -20.75 -2.67 5.14
C PRO A 10 -21.54 -1.39 4.87
N LEU A 11 -20.88 -0.24 4.90
CA LEU A 11 -21.49 1.09 4.73
C LEU A 11 -21.38 1.61 3.29
N VAL A 12 -20.49 1.03 2.48
CA VAL A 12 -20.20 1.43 1.11
C VAL A 12 -20.36 0.22 0.19
N PRO A 13 -21.61 -0.09 -0.26
CA PRO A 13 -21.89 -1.31 -1.04
C PRO A 13 -21.11 -1.39 -2.36
N ASN A 14 -20.75 -0.23 -2.93
CA ASN A 14 -20.01 -0.13 -4.19
C ASN A 14 -18.50 -0.17 -4.02
N LEU A 15 -18.01 -0.39 -2.79
CA LEU A 15 -16.57 -0.50 -2.54
C LEU A 15 -16.04 -1.75 -3.25
N PRO A 16 -15.16 -1.60 -4.26
CA PRO A 16 -14.66 -2.75 -5.01
C PRO A 16 -13.81 -3.64 -4.12
N ALA A 17 -14.03 -4.95 -4.24
CA ALA A 17 -13.15 -5.94 -3.62
C ALA A 17 -11.74 -5.84 -4.22
N ARG A 18 -10.72 -5.98 -3.39
CA ARG A 18 -9.34 -6.03 -3.85
C ARG A 18 -9.13 -7.25 -4.74
N GLN A 19 -8.53 -7.00 -5.88
CA GLN A 19 -8.06 -8.06 -6.77
C GLN A 19 -6.54 -8.16 -6.64
N PRO A 20 -5.98 -9.35 -6.36
CA PRO A 20 -4.54 -9.52 -6.15
C PRO A 20 -3.69 -9.07 -7.34
N ASP A 21 -4.27 -9.13 -8.55
CA ASP A 21 -3.57 -8.84 -9.80
C ASP A 21 -3.86 -7.44 -10.35
N ALA A 22 -4.68 -6.64 -9.67
CA ALA A 22 -4.99 -5.29 -10.10
C ALA A 22 -3.78 -4.36 -9.91
N PRO A 23 -3.56 -3.42 -10.83
CA PRO A 23 -2.56 -2.37 -10.64
C PRO A 23 -2.79 -1.60 -9.35
N GLY A 24 -1.71 -1.27 -8.65
CA GLY A 24 -1.78 -0.50 -7.41
C GLY A 24 -0.74 -0.96 -6.38
N GLN A 25 -0.83 -0.42 -5.18
CA GLN A 25 0.15 -0.65 -4.12
C GLN A 25 0.30 -2.12 -3.65
N PHE A 26 -0.67 -2.98 -3.97
CA PHE A 26 -0.63 -4.41 -3.63
C PHE A 26 -0.30 -5.31 -4.82
N PHE A 27 0.03 -4.71 -5.97
CA PHE A 27 0.39 -5.46 -7.17
C PHE A 27 1.57 -6.43 -6.92
N PHE A 28 2.51 -6.02 -6.09
CA PHE A 28 3.65 -6.85 -5.67
C PHE A 28 3.42 -7.57 -4.33
N GLY A 29 2.19 -7.96 -4.03
CA GLY A 29 1.89 -8.76 -2.84
C GLY A 29 2.48 -10.18 -2.87
N ASP A 30 2.73 -10.74 -4.05
CA ASP A 30 3.40 -12.03 -4.25
C ASP A 30 4.88 -11.83 -4.64
N ALA A 31 5.79 -12.39 -3.82
CA ALA A 31 7.23 -12.35 -4.07
C ALA A 31 7.62 -12.91 -5.43
N ARG A 32 6.96 -13.98 -5.89
CA ARG A 32 7.23 -14.62 -7.20
C ARG A 32 6.97 -13.66 -8.36
N ARG A 33 6.02 -12.77 -8.24
CA ARG A 33 5.76 -11.74 -9.26
C ARG A 33 6.93 -10.76 -9.35
N ILE A 34 7.49 -10.34 -8.20
CA ILE A 34 8.66 -9.47 -8.15
C ILE A 34 9.84 -10.14 -8.83
N GLU A 35 10.12 -11.40 -8.46
CA GLU A 35 11.20 -12.19 -9.05
C GLU A 35 11.03 -12.33 -10.57
N THR A 36 9.82 -12.65 -11.03
CA THR A 36 9.51 -12.82 -12.46
C THR A 36 9.72 -11.52 -13.23
N VAL A 37 9.22 -10.40 -12.75
CA VAL A 37 9.35 -9.10 -13.41
C VAL A 37 10.83 -8.70 -13.51
N LEU A 38 11.59 -8.86 -12.43
CA LEU A 38 13.01 -8.53 -12.42
C LEU A 38 13.82 -9.44 -13.36
N ALA A 39 13.58 -10.77 -13.32
CA ALA A 39 14.26 -11.72 -14.19
C ALA A 39 13.96 -11.45 -15.67
N GLN A 40 12.70 -11.22 -16.03
CA GLN A 40 12.31 -10.87 -17.40
C GLN A 40 12.91 -9.55 -17.87
N SER A 41 13.18 -8.63 -16.96
CA SER A 41 13.84 -7.35 -17.22
C SER A 41 15.38 -7.47 -17.27
N GLY A 42 15.93 -8.67 -17.12
CA GLY A 42 17.37 -8.97 -17.21
C GLY A 42 18.15 -8.75 -15.93
N TRP A 43 17.49 -8.48 -14.81
CA TRP A 43 18.13 -8.42 -13.51
C TRP A 43 18.56 -9.83 -13.05
N CYS A 44 19.66 -9.91 -12.32
CA CYS A 44 20.22 -11.17 -11.79
C CYS A 44 20.56 -11.05 -10.31
N GLY A 45 20.83 -12.19 -9.66
CA GLY A 45 21.08 -12.22 -8.22
C GLY A 45 19.91 -11.66 -7.41
N ILE A 46 18.69 -11.99 -7.83
CA ILE A 46 17.46 -11.48 -7.23
C ILE A 46 17.26 -12.12 -5.87
N ASP A 47 17.07 -11.28 -4.85
CA ASP A 47 16.77 -11.68 -3.48
C ASP A 47 15.55 -10.91 -3.02
N VAL A 48 14.50 -11.62 -2.59
CA VAL A 48 13.25 -11.03 -2.10
C VAL A 48 12.99 -11.57 -0.70
N ARG A 49 13.00 -10.69 0.30
CA ARG A 49 12.81 -11.07 1.70
C ARG A 49 11.67 -10.28 2.34
N PRO A 50 10.81 -10.93 3.15
CA PRO A 50 9.81 -10.21 3.91
C PRO A 50 10.47 -9.38 5.01
N ILE A 51 10.00 -8.14 5.17
CA ILE A 51 10.34 -7.28 6.29
C ILE A 51 9.09 -6.62 6.86
N ASP A 52 9.09 -6.43 8.16
CA ASP A 52 8.07 -5.65 8.83
C ASP A 52 8.61 -4.25 9.12
N VAL A 53 7.85 -3.24 8.72
CA VAL A 53 8.21 -1.84 8.92
C VAL A 53 7.19 -1.19 9.85
N GLU A 54 7.65 -0.70 11.00
CA GLU A 54 6.80 0.09 11.89
C GLU A 54 6.53 1.45 11.26
N CYS A 55 5.23 1.77 11.14
CA CYS A 55 4.75 3.02 10.58
C CYS A 55 3.97 3.79 11.63
N THR A 56 4.14 5.10 11.65
CA THR A 56 3.39 6.01 12.51
C THR A 56 2.71 7.10 11.68
N LEU A 57 1.53 7.50 12.13
CA LEU A 57 0.75 8.58 11.54
C LEU A 57 0.14 9.40 12.68
N PRO A 58 0.23 10.75 12.66
CA PRO A 58 -0.53 11.53 13.62
C PRO A 58 -2.03 11.20 13.56
N GLU A 59 -2.65 10.96 14.71
CA GLU A 59 -4.07 10.55 14.76
C GLU A 59 -4.98 11.54 14.02
N ARG A 60 -4.68 12.84 14.13
CA ARG A 60 -5.42 13.90 13.43
C ARG A 60 -5.42 13.77 11.90
N GLU A 61 -4.43 13.06 11.33
CA GLU A 61 -4.27 12.87 9.88
C GLU A 61 -4.92 11.58 9.37
N LEU A 62 -5.43 10.73 10.26
CA LEU A 62 -5.99 9.43 9.92
C LEU A 62 -7.11 9.53 8.87
N ILE A 63 -8.06 10.46 9.07
CA ILE A 63 -9.17 10.65 8.14
C ILE A 63 -8.67 11.11 6.77
N GLY A 64 -7.78 12.09 6.74
CA GLY A 64 -7.17 12.56 5.50
C GLY A 64 -6.40 11.47 4.76
N HIS A 65 -5.81 10.54 5.50
CA HIS A 65 -5.08 9.42 4.92
C HIS A 65 -6.03 8.43 4.21
N PHE A 66 -7.02 7.87 4.90
CA PHE A 66 -7.89 6.86 4.28
C PHE A 66 -8.91 7.45 3.29
N SER A 67 -9.28 8.73 3.42
CA SER A 67 -10.22 9.38 2.50
C SER A 67 -9.62 9.78 1.15
N ARG A 68 -8.30 9.65 0.99
CA ARG A 68 -7.58 9.97 -0.26
C ARG A 68 -6.89 8.77 -0.88
N LEU A 69 -6.71 7.69 -0.14
CA LEU A 69 -5.92 6.54 -0.59
C LEU A 69 -6.78 5.28 -0.76
N GLY A 70 -6.41 4.49 -1.77
CA GLY A 70 -7.05 3.21 -2.06
C GLY A 70 -8.47 3.32 -2.60
N PRO A 71 -9.17 2.19 -2.72
CA PRO A 71 -10.54 2.14 -3.23
C PRO A 71 -11.54 2.98 -2.44
N LEU A 72 -11.41 3.03 -1.11
CA LEU A 72 -12.26 3.87 -0.28
C LEU A 72 -12.05 5.36 -0.58
N GLY A 73 -10.79 5.78 -0.75
CA GLY A 73 -10.48 7.18 -1.09
C GLY A 73 -11.07 7.62 -2.42
N GLN A 74 -11.16 6.73 -3.39
CA GLN A 74 -11.77 7.02 -4.70
C GLN A 74 -13.27 7.30 -4.59
N LEU A 75 -13.97 6.61 -3.69
CA LEU A 75 -15.42 6.72 -3.53
C LEU A 75 -15.83 7.71 -2.45
N PHE A 76 -14.92 8.08 -1.54
CA PHE A 76 -15.24 8.86 -0.34
C PHE A 76 -15.85 10.22 -0.67
N GLY A 77 -15.40 10.88 -1.73
CA GLY A 77 -15.93 12.16 -2.18
C GLY A 77 -17.38 12.09 -2.70
N ASP A 78 -17.78 10.94 -3.23
CA ASP A 78 -19.11 10.72 -3.83
C ASP A 78 -20.16 10.26 -2.81
N LEU A 79 -19.75 9.97 -1.56
CA LEU A 79 -20.65 9.59 -0.48
C LEU A 79 -21.48 10.80 -0.03
N ASP A 80 -22.76 10.55 0.29
CA ASP A 80 -23.58 11.56 1.00
C ASP A 80 -23.00 11.86 2.38
N ASP A 81 -23.36 13.01 2.94
CA ASP A 81 -22.79 13.49 4.21
C ASP A 81 -23.06 12.55 5.39
N ALA A 82 -24.24 11.94 5.45
CA ALA A 82 -24.61 11.02 6.53
C ALA A 82 -23.77 9.73 6.44
N THR A 83 -23.64 9.17 5.25
CA THR A 83 -22.82 7.95 5.01
C THR A 83 -21.34 8.26 5.28
N ARG A 84 -20.86 9.42 4.82
CA ARG A 84 -19.48 9.86 5.06
C ARG A 84 -19.16 9.95 6.55
N ALA A 85 -20.05 10.58 7.34
CA ALA A 85 -19.88 10.67 8.79
C ALA A 85 -19.83 9.30 9.46
N ARG A 86 -20.73 8.38 9.07
CA ARG A 86 -20.73 7.01 9.57
C ARG A 86 -19.46 6.23 9.21
N VAL A 87 -18.95 6.41 8.00
CA VAL A 87 -17.67 5.79 7.57
C VAL A 87 -16.53 6.31 8.43
N VAL A 88 -16.46 7.63 8.65
CA VAL A 88 -15.42 8.23 9.51
C VAL A 88 -15.44 7.65 10.91
N ASP A 89 -16.61 7.58 11.55
CA ASP A 89 -16.75 7.07 12.91
C ASP A 89 -16.40 5.58 12.99
N THR A 90 -16.85 4.79 12.01
CA THR A 90 -16.60 3.36 11.95
C THR A 90 -15.12 3.05 11.72
N VAL A 91 -14.46 3.81 10.83
CA VAL A 91 -13.03 3.65 10.58
C VAL A 91 -12.20 4.08 11.79
N ARG A 92 -12.54 5.20 12.44
CA ARG A 92 -11.87 5.62 13.67
C ARG A 92 -11.96 4.54 14.76
N ALA A 93 -13.13 3.97 14.96
CA ALA A 93 -13.32 2.88 15.92
C ALA A 93 -12.47 1.66 15.59
N ALA A 94 -12.35 1.31 14.30
CA ALA A 94 -11.51 0.20 13.84
C ALA A 94 -10.02 0.45 14.07
N PHE A 95 -9.57 1.71 14.08
CA PHE A 95 -8.18 2.07 14.37
C PHE A 95 -7.89 2.26 15.86
N ALA A 96 -8.88 2.26 16.73
CA ALA A 96 -8.68 2.45 18.18
C ALA A 96 -7.58 1.56 18.79
N PRO A 97 -7.45 0.26 18.44
CA PRO A 97 -6.38 -0.59 18.95
C PRO A 97 -4.96 -0.15 18.55
N TYR A 98 -4.85 0.65 17.50
CA TYR A 98 -3.57 1.14 16.95
C TYR A 98 -3.22 2.54 17.41
N VAL A 99 -4.12 3.19 18.17
CA VAL A 99 -3.90 4.55 18.68
C VAL A 99 -3.09 4.50 19.97
N HIS A 100 -1.97 5.20 19.99
CA HIS A 100 -1.09 5.36 21.13
C HIS A 100 -0.83 6.85 21.36
N GLY A 101 -1.55 7.44 22.31
CA GLY A 101 -1.50 8.89 22.52
C GLY A 101 -2.05 9.65 21.31
N ALA A 102 -1.23 10.49 20.71
CA ALA A 102 -1.59 11.29 19.54
C ALA A 102 -1.19 10.63 18.20
N GLU A 103 -0.75 9.37 18.23
CA GLU A 103 -0.26 8.64 17.05
C GLU A 103 -1.03 7.36 16.82
N VAL A 104 -1.23 7.03 15.55
CA VAL A 104 -1.64 5.70 15.10
C VAL A 104 -0.38 4.94 14.72
N ARG A 105 -0.16 3.76 15.31
CA ARG A 105 0.99 2.89 15.04
C ARG A 105 0.52 1.59 14.42
N PHE A 106 1.16 1.21 13.33
CA PHE A 106 0.86 -0.03 12.64
C PHE A 106 2.11 -0.61 11.97
N THR A 107 2.08 -1.90 11.71
CA THR A 107 3.15 -2.60 11.02
C THR A 107 2.77 -2.80 9.55
N ALA A 108 3.62 -2.34 8.64
CA ALA A 108 3.50 -2.62 7.22
C ALA A 108 4.33 -3.86 6.86
N ALA A 109 3.68 -4.86 6.29
CA ALA A 109 4.37 -5.99 5.69
C ALA A 109 4.90 -5.57 4.31
N CYS A 110 6.22 -5.62 4.16
CA CYS A 110 6.93 -5.17 2.96
C CYS A 110 7.88 -6.26 2.45
N TRP A 111 8.36 -6.06 1.22
CA TRP A 111 9.45 -6.84 0.67
C TRP A 111 10.72 -5.99 0.60
N LEU A 112 11.83 -6.54 1.10
CA LEU A 112 13.15 -6.01 0.80
C LEU A 112 13.68 -6.74 -0.43
N VAL A 113 13.92 -5.99 -1.50
CA VAL A 113 14.29 -6.53 -2.79
C VAL A 113 15.71 -6.10 -3.15
N GLY A 114 16.60 -7.07 -3.37
CA GLY A 114 17.95 -6.87 -3.88
C GLY A 114 18.08 -7.50 -5.27
N ALA A 115 18.81 -6.86 -6.18
CA ALA A 115 19.13 -7.41 -7.48
C ALA A 115 20.37 -6.73 -8.08
N ARG A 116 21.02 -7.38 -9.05
CA ARG A 116 22.15 -6.84 -9.79
C ARG A 116 21.73 -6.45 -11.20
N ALA A 117 22.16 -5.29 -11.64
CA ALA A 117 21.93 -4.82 -13.00
C ALA A 117 22.61 -5.74 -14.03
N PRO A 118 22.01 -5.92 -15.23
CA PRO A 118 22.64 -6.70 -16.29
C PRO A 118 23.96 -6.06 -16.74
N ALA A 119 24.94 -6.91 -17.07
CA ALA A 119 26.29 -6.47 -17.47
C ALA A 119 26.29 -5.47 -18.65
N LYS A 120 25.32 -5.57 -19.54
CA LYS A 120 25.13 -4.63 -20.66
C LYS A 120 24.78 -3.20 -20.21
N TRP A 121 24.20 -3.04 -19.03
CA TRP A 121 23.85 -1.73 -18.47
C TRP A 121 25.08 -0.98 -17.96
N SER A 122 26.04 -1.65 -17.34
CA SER A 122 27.32 -1.09 -16.91
C SER A 122 28.12 -0.51 -18.08
N LYS A 123 28.24 -1.26 -19.18
CA LYS A 123 28.95 -0.83 -20.39
C LYS A 123 28.33 0.39 -21.06
N ARG A 124 27.02 0.59 -20.96
CA ARG A 124 26.34 1.76 -21.55
C ARG A 124 26.64 3.04 -20.78
N LYS A 125 26.84 2.98 -19.46
CA LYS A 125 27.26 4.13 -18.65
C LYS A 125 28.70 4.55 -18.93
N GLU A 126 29.61 3.58 -19.09
CA GLU A 126 30.99 3.84 -19.44
C GLU A 126 31.11 4.44 -20.85
N ALA A 127 30.34 3.95 -21.83
CA ALA A 127 30.31 4.47 -23.19
C ALA A 127 29.67 5.88 -23.30
N ALA A 128 28.78 6.25 -22.37
CA ALA A 128 28.15 7.57 -22.34
C ALA A 128 28.98 8.64 -21.61
N GLY A 129 30.16 8.31 -21.07
CA GLY A 129 31.07 9.25 -20.41
C GLY A 129 30.49 9.87 -19.12
N VAL A 130 29.61 9.17 -18.49
CA VAL A 130 28.89 9.64 -17.27
C VAL A 130 29.35 8.82 -16.08
#